data_4ca8640d548bdbbc970177f5479c2e02
#
_entry.id   4ca8640d548bdbbc970177f5479c2e02
#
_cell.length_a   1.000
_cell.length_b   1.000
_cell.length_c   1.000
_cell.angle_alpha   90.00
_cell.angle_beta   90.00
_cell.angle_gamma   90.00
#
_symmetry.space_group_name_H-M   'P 1'
#
loop_
_entity.id
_entity.type
_entity.pdbx_description
1 polymer ?
#
loop_
_entity_poly.entity_id
_entity_poly.type
_entity_poly.pdbx_seq_one_letter_code
_entity_poly.pdbx_strand_id
1 'polypeptide(L)'
;MDHFHKPLYWAIRKWVLVHEDADDVLQLTYVRIYKGLGKFAFKSSVKTWCYRIAYNEAMRFLESNKKRVRLRDEVIKYRLENLYADPYFDADAADTSLQQIIARLDDNQREVFCMKYYDELKFSEIAEITNRNENSVKSLFYKAKQILSNQIVIT
;
A
#
# COMPACT_ATOMS: atom_id res chain seq x y z
N MET A 1 8.33 8.76 -16.25
CA MET A 1 8.24 9.02 -14.80
C MET A 1 6.84 9.41 -14.37
N ASP A 2 6.19 10.34 -15.04
CA ASP A 2 4.84 10.81 -14.66
C ASP A 2 3.79 9.69 -14.64
N HIS A 3 3.93 8.70 -15.52
CA HIS A 3 2.99 7.58 -15.60
C HIS A 3 2.94 6.71 -14.33
N PHE A 4 4.07 6.60 -13.59
CA PHE A 4 4.15 5.80 -12.37
C PHE A 4 4.09 6.63 -11.09
N HIS A 5 4.14 7.96 -11.18
CA HIS A 5 4.19 8.83 -10.00
C HIS A 5 2.96 8.66 -9.12
N LYS A 6 1.78 8.86 -9.69
CA LYS A 6 0.51 8.79 -8.96
C LYS A 6 0.24 7.37 -8.41
N PRO A 7 0.38 6.29 -9.19
CA PRO A 7 0.24 4.94 -8.66
C PRO A 7 1.22 4.61 -7.54
N LEU A 8 2.50 4.96 -7.68
CA LEU A 8 3.51 4.73 -6.63
C LEU A 8 3.21 5.54 -5.37
N TYR A 9 2.84 6.80 -5.51
CA TYR A 9 2.44 7.64 -4.37
C TYR A 9 1.32 6.97 -3.57
N TRP A 10 0.23 6.58 -4.22
CA TRP A 10 -0.91 5.98 -3.54
C TRP A 10 -0.60 4.61 -2.96
N ALA A 11 0.24 3.81 -3.60
CA ALA A 11 0.74 2.56 -3.04
C ALA A 11 1.49 2.82 -1.72
N ILE A 12 2.44 3.73 -1.73
CA ILE A 12 3.21 4.11 -0.55
C ILE A 12 2.31 4.72 0.53
N ARG A 13 1.37 5.59 0.14
CA ARG A 13 0.45 6.26 1.04
C ARG A 13 -0.43 5.29 1.83
N LYS A 14 -0.76 4.15 1.25
CA LYS A 14 -1.50 3.09 1.94
C LYS A 14 -0.66 2.33 2.96
N TRP A 15 0.66 2.32 2.78
CA TRP A 15 1.59 1.66 3.71
C TRP A 15 2.03 2.57 4.85
N VAL A 16 2.13 3.87 4.59
CA VAL A 16 2.48 4.88 5.60
C VAL A 16 1.26 5.72 5.97
N LEU A 17 1.31 6.42 7.12
CA LEU A 17 0.11 7.01 7.70
C LEU A 17 -0.18 8.43 7.21
N VAL A 18 0.84 9.19 6.80
CA VAL A 18 0.69 10.61 6.47
C VAL A 18 1.32 10.96 5.14
N HIS A 19 0.83 12.04 4.53
CA HIS A 19 1.28 12.56 3.24
C HIS A 19 2.78 12.88 3.24
N GLU A 20 3.28 13.56 4.26
CA GLU A 20 4.69 13.94 4.35
C GLU A 20 5.62 12.74 4.35
N ASP A 21 5.26 11.70 5.08
CA ASP A 21 6.02 10.44 5.10
C ASP A 21 5.97 9.74 3.74
N ALA A 22 4.83 9.77 3.07
CA ALA A 22 4.68 9.19 1.72
C ALA A 22 5.56 9.92 0.71
N ASP A 23 5.62 11.24 0.77
CA ASP A 23 6.50 12.02 -0.11
C ASP A 23 7.97 11.70 0.13
N ASP A 24 8.40 11.60 1.39
CA ASP A 24 9.78 11.24 1.73
C ASP A 24 10.15 9.85 1.23
N VAL A 25 9.29 8.87 1.44
CA VAL A 25 9.49 7.49 0.95
C VAL A 25 9.51 7.45 -0.59
N LEU A 26 8.64 8.21 -1.23
CA LEU A 26 8.59 8.30 -2.70
C LEU A 26 9.88 8.88 -3.27
N GLN A 27 10.43 9.93 -2.67
CA GLN A 27 11.71 10.51 -3.09
C GLN A 27 12.85 9.50 -2.96
N LEU A 28 12.94 8.80 -1.84
CA LEU A 28 13.94 7.73 -1.65
C LEU A 28 13.75 6.61 -2.66
N THR A 29 12.52 6.27 -2.98
CA THR A 29 12.17 5.27 -3.99
C THR A 29 12.71 5.68 -5.36
N TYR A 30 12.51 6.92 -5.77
CA TYR A 30 13.03 7.43 -7.05
C TYR A 30 14.55 7.41 -7.11
N VAL A 31 15.23 7.76 -6.04
CA VAL A 31 16.70 7.67 -5.97
C VAL A 31 17.16 6.21 -6.18
N ARG A 32 16.46 5.26 -5.54
CA ARG A 32 16.78 3.83 -5.69
C ARG A 32 16.49 3.31 -7.09
N ILE A 33 15.37 3.70 -7.67
CA ILE A 33 15.01 3.35 -9.05
C ILE A 33 16.09 3.85 -10.00
N TYR A 34 16.49 5.12 -9.89
CA TYR A 34 17.49 5.72 -10.73
C TYR A 34 18.84 4.98 -10.62
N LYS A 35 19.29 4.68 -9.42
CA LYS A 35 20.54 3.95 -9.19
C LYS A 35 20.47 2.50 -9.66
N GLY A 36 19.29 1.90 -9.67
CA GLY A 36 19.09 0.50 -10.04
C GLY A 36 18.81 0.26 -11.51
N LEU A 37 18.49 1.29 -12.30
CA LEU A 37 18.09 1.14 -13.70
C LEU A 37 19.14 0.39 -14.54
N GLY A 38 20.41 0.67 -14.35
CA GLY A 38 21.49 0.01 -15.08
C GLY A 38 21.68 -1.46 -14.75
N LYS A 39 21.12 -1.90 -13.61
CA LYS A 39 21.21 -3.30 -13.13
C LYS A 39 19.88 -4.05 -13.27
N PHE A 40 18.85 -3.40 -13.81
CA PHE A 40 17.55 -4.04 -14.00
C PHE A 40 17.68 -5.17 -15.05
N ALA A 41 17.41 -6.40 -14.61
CA ALA A 41 17.65 -7.60 -15.40
C ALA A 41 16.42 -8.09 -16.18
N PHE A 42 15.33 -7.32 -16.22
CA PHE A 42 14.08 -7.65 -16.92
C PHE A 42 13.45 -9.00 -16.51
N LYS A 43 13.73 -9.47 -15.29
CA LYS A 43 13.14 -10.70 -14.72
C LYS A 43 11.70 -10.53 -14.26
N SER A 44 11.26 -9.29 -14.10
CA SER A 44 9.88 -8.91 -13.78
C SER A 44 9.49 -7.71 -14.64
N SER A 45 8.21 -7.30 -14.61
CA SER A 45 7.80 -6.06 -15.24
C SER A 45 8.45 -4.85 -14.54
N VAL A 46 8.62 -3.75 -15.25
CA VAL A 46 9.11 -2.49 -14.67
C VAL A 46 8.21 -2.05 -13.52
N LYS A 47 6.89 -2.19 -13.67
CA LYS A 47 5.91 -1.88 -12.62
C LYS A 47 6.19 -2.69 -11.35
N THR A 48 6.31 -4.01 -11.45
CA THR A 48 6.58 -4.89 -10.31
C THR A 48 7.91 -4.55 -9.64
N TRP A 49 8.94 -4.28 -10.43
CA TRP A 49 10.24 -3.90 -9.94
C TRP A 49 10.19 -2.57 -9.15
N CYS A 50 9.52 -1.55 -9.70
CA CYS A 50 9.34 -0.26 -9.02
C CYS A 50 8.53 -0.40 -7.73
N TYR A 51 7.44 -1.16 -7.74
CA TYR A 51 6.63 -1.43 -6.55
C TYR A 51 7.42 -2.16 -5.45
N ARG A 52 8.27 -3.11 -5.84
CA ARG A 52 9.13 -3.82 -4.91
C ARG A 52 10.11 -2.86 -4.21
N ILE A 53 10.73 -1.96 -4.96
CA ILE A 53 11.61 -0.94 -4.39
C ILE A 53 10.84 -0.04 -3.43
N ALA A 54 9.66 0.45 -3.85
CA ALA A 54 8.81 1.30 -3.04
C ALA A 54 8.35 0.60 -1.74
N TYR A 55 7.93 -0.65 -1.84
CA TYR A 55 7.53 -1.44 -0.67
C TYR A 55 8.68 -1.61 0.31
N ASN A 56 9.87 -1.95 -0.18
CA ASN A 56 11.05 -2.11 0.67
C ASN A 56 11.44 -0.81 1.38
N GLU A 57 11.37 0.33 0.69
CA GLU A 57 11.63 1.63 1.32
C GLU A 57 10.56 1.98 2.38
N ALA A 58 9.29 1.73 2.09
CA ALA A 58 8.21 1.95 3.05
C ALA A 58 8.38 1.07 4.30
N MET A 59 8.74 -0.20 4.13
CA MET A 59 8.96 -1.10 5.26
C MET A 59 10.16 -0.69 6.11
N ARG A 60 11.24 -0.22 5.49
CA ARG A 60 12.40 0.34 6.23
C ARG A 60 11.99 1.58 7.02
N PHE A 61 11.21 2.44 6.43
CA PHE A 61 10.69 3.64 7.08
C PHE A 61 9.84 3.27 8.31
N LEU A 62 8.90 2.34 8.16
CA LEU A 62 8.03 1.88 9.25
C LEU A 62 8.84 1.20 10.36
N GLU A 63 9.85 0.41 10.01
CA GLU A 63 10.75 -0.24 10.97
C GLU A 63 11.51 0.79 11.80
N SER A 64 12.07 1.82 11.18
CA SER A 64 12.81 2.88 11.87
C SER A 64 11.92 3.76 12.77
N ASN A 65 10.60 3.75 12.55
CA ASN A 65 9.62 4.55 13.29
C ASN A 65 8.76 3.72 14.26
N LYS A 66 9.15 2.49 14.60
CA LYS A 66 8.41 1.61 15.52
C LYS A 66 8.09 2.20 16.89
N LYS A 67 8.84 3.20 17.34
CA LYS A 67 8.60 3.87 18.64
C LYS A 67 7.28 4.67 18.67
N ARG A 68 6.61 4.83 17.54
CA ARG A 68 5.31 5.52 17.44
C ARG A 68 4.13 4.55 17.45
N VAL A 69 4.27 3.37 18.09
CA VAL A 69 3.17 2.40 18.21
C VAL A 69 2.01 3.04 18.98
N ARG A 70 0.91 3.25 18.29
CA ARG A 70 -0.37 3.69 18.86
C ARG A 70 -1.28 2.49 19.02
N LEU A 71 -2.29 2.62 19.88
CA LEU A 71 -3.37 1.64 19.99
C LEU A 71 -4.07 1.49 18.62
N ARG A 72 -4.56 0.29 18.32
CA ARG A 72 -5.13 -0.05 17.01
C ARG A 72 -6.23 0.93 16.57
N ASP A 73 -7.14 1.29 17.47
CA ASP A 73 -8.25 2.20 17.16
C ASP A 73 -7.74 3.63 16.87
N GLU A 74 -6.71 4.08 17.59
CA GLU A 74 -6.07 5.35 17.34
C GLU A 74 -5.38 5.37 15.96
N VAL A 75 -4.76 4.26 15.57
CA VAL A 75 -4.12 4.13 14.25
C VAL A 75 -5.16 4.21 13.14
N ILE A 76 -6.29 3.52 13.28
CA ILE A 76 -7.37 3.54 12.30
C ILE A 76 -7.94 4.95 12.14
N LYS A 77 -8.26 5.61 13.26
CA LYS A 77 -8.75 6.99 13.27
C LYS A 77 -7.74 7.93 12.62
N TYR A 78 -6.48 7.82 12.98
CA TYR A 78 -5.40 8.62 12.45
C TYR A 78 -5.23 8.44 10.93
N ARG A 79 -5.33 7.20 10.44
CA ARG A 79 -5.28 6.92 8.99
C ARG A 79 -6.40 7.62 8.24
N LEU A 80 -7.62 7.52 8.73
CA LEU A 80 -8.79 8.12 8.09
C LEU A 80 -8.68 9.65 8.09
N GLU A 81 -8.36 10.25 9.22
CA GLU A 81 -8.19 11.70 9.33
C GLU A 81 -7.11 12.22 8.38
N ASN A 82 -5.96 11.53 8.30
CA ASN A 82 -4.88 11.93 7.42
C ASN A 82 -5.18 11.65 5.94
N LEU A 83 -5.98 10.62 5.64
CA LEU A 83 -6.42 10.38 4.26
C LEU A 83 -7.35 11.49 3.77
N TYR A 84 -8.33 11.88 4.56
CA TYR A 84 -9.25 12.98 4.21
C TYR A 84 -8.54 14.35 4.14
N ALA A 85 -7.47 14.52 4.88
CA ALA A 85 -6.65 15.73 4.83
C ALA A 85 -5.59 15.71 3.72
N ASP A 86 -5.40 14.58 3.04
CA ASP A 86 -4.39 14.43 1.99
C ASP A 86 -4.76 15.31 0.78
N PRO A 87 -3.83 16.16 0.28
CA PRO A 87 -4.13 17.10 -0.81
C PRO A 87 -4.47 16.41 -2.15
N TYR A 88 -4.10 15.13 -2.30
CA TYR A 88 -4.40 14.36 -3.52
C TYR A 88 -5.60 13.44 -3.38
N PHE A 89 -6.26 13.41 -2.22
CA PHE A 89 -7.42 12.56 -1.98
C PHE A 89 -8.71 13.28 -2.38
N ASP A 90 -9.46 12.67 -3.30
CA ASP A 90 -10.77 13.14 -3.69
C ASP A 90 -11.84 12.37 -2.90
N ALA A 91 -12.33 13.01 -1.84
CA ALA A 91 -13.33 12.40 -0.96
C ALA A 91 -14.71 12.26 -1.66
N ASP A 92 -14.99 13.09 -2.64
CA ASP A 92 -16.26 13.02 -3.38
C ASP A 92 -16.29 11.87 -4.38
N ALA A 93 -15.13 11.54 -4.96
CA ALA A 93 -14.98 10.44 -5.90
C ALA A 93 -14.75 9.09 -5.21
N ALA A 94 -14.30 9.08 -3.94
CA ALA A 94 -13.98 7.86 -3.21
C ALA A 94 -15.21 7.28 -2.52
N ASP A 95 -15.32 5.95 -2.51
CA ASP A 95 -16.27 5.24 -1.66
C ASP A 95 -15.78 5.28 -0.20
N THR A 96 -16.30 6.23 0.57
CA THR A 96 -15.89 6.45 1.95
C THR A 96 -16.19 5.25 2.86
N SER A 97 -17.29 4.54 2.59
CA SER A 97 -17.64 3.33 3.34
C SER A 97 -16.60 2.24 3.13
N LEU A 98 -16.20 2.02 1.89
CA LEU A 98 -15.15 1.05 1.55
C LEU A 98 -13.81 1.42 2.18
N GLN A 99 -13.43 2.70 2.14
CA GLN A 99 -12.19 3.19 2.76
C GLN A 99 -12.18 2.94 4.28
N GLN A 100 -13.31 3.17 4.95
CA GLN A 100 -13.43 2.90 6.38
C GLN A 100 -13.23 1.42 6.72
N ILE A 101 -13.80 0.53 5.91
CA ILE A 101 -13.66 -0.92 6.11
C ILE A 101 -12.21 -1.35 5.84
N ILE A 102 -11.61 -0.87 4.76
CA ILE A 102 -10.21 -1.16 4.40
C ILE A 102 -9.26 -0.73 5.52
N ALA A 103 -9.49 0.44 6.11
CA ALA A 103 -8.66 0.95 7.20
C ALA A 103 -8.67 0.04 8.44
N ARG A 104 -9.71 -0.77 8.62
CA ARG A 104 -9.87 -1.69 9.76
C ARG A 104 -9.25 -3.07 9.51
N LEU A 105 -8.90 -3.40 8.28
CA LEU A 105 -8.18 -4.63 7.98
C LEU A 105 -6.82 -4.62 8.69
N ASP A 106 -6.31 -5.81 9.07
CA ASP A 106 -4.94 -5.87 9.55
C ASP A 106 -3.95 -5.46 8.44
N ASP A 107 -2.75 -5.11 8.82
CA ASP A 107 -1.76 -4.55 7.89
C ASP A 107 -1.48 -5.47 6.71
N ASN A 108 -1.33 -6.77 6.96
CA ASN A 108 -1.04 -7.75 5.92
C ASN A 108 -2.20 -7.94 4.95
N GLN A 109 -3.42 -8.02 5.47
CA GLN A 109 -4.64 -8.13 4.67
C GLN A 109 -4.84 -6.87 3.82
N ARG A 110 -4.65 -5.69 4.41
CA ARG A 110 -4.80 -4.41 3.72
C ARG A 110 -3.79 -4.25 2.59
N GLU A 111 -2.53 -4.54 2.84
CA GLU A 111 -1.47 -4.46 1.82
C GLU A 111 -1.80 -5.31 0.60
N VAL A 112 -2.11 -6.57 0.82
CA VAL A 112 -2.41 -7.52 -0.26
C VAL A 112 -3.69 -7.13 -0.98
N PHE A 113 -4.74 -6.80 -0.25
CA PHE A 113 -6.01 -6.39 -0.84
C PHE A 113 -5.85 -5.15 -1.73
N CYS A 114 -5.16 -4.13 -1.25
CA CYS A 114 -4.94 -2.89 -2.00
C CYS A 114 -4.09 -3.12 -3.25
N MET A 115 -3.05 -3.93 -3.16
CA MET A 115 -2.22 -4.27 -4.32
C MET A 115 -3.02 -4.99 -5.40
N LYS A 116 -3.92 -5.89 -5.00
CA LYS A 116 -4.74 -6.63 -5.95
C LYS A 116 -5.87 -5.79 -6.54
N TYR A 117 -6.58 -5.08 -5.69
CA TYR A 117 -7.79 -4.34 -6.07
C TYR A 117 -7.48 -3.02 -6.77
N TYR A 118 -6.61 -2.19 -6.20
CA TYR A 118 -6.30 -0.86 -6.73
C TYR A 118 -5.16 -0.86 -7.73
N ASP A 119 -4.11 -1.63 -7.46
CA ASP A 119 -2.90 -1.64 -8.28
C ASP A 119 -2.97 -2.70 -9.39
N GLU A 120 -4.00 -3.54 -9.36
CA GLU A 120 -4.28 -4.58 -10.37
C GLU A 120 -3.13 -5.56 -10.59
N LEU A 121 -2.36 -5.81 -9.54
CA LEU A 121 -1.24 -6.74 -9.57
C LEU A 121 -1.72 -8.19 -9.54
N LYS A 122 -0.97 -9.08 -10.16
CA LYS A 122 -1.19 -10.52 -10.07
C LYS A 122 -0.75 -11.04 -8.70
N PHE A 123 -1.32 -12.13 -8.22
CA PHE A 123 -0.91 -12.74 -6.96
C PHE A 123 0.59 -13.10 -6.94
N SER A 124 1.14 -13.57 -8.06
CA SER A 124 2.57 -13.84 -8.21
C SER A 124 3.43 -12.58 -8.06
N GLU A 125 2.97 -11.46 -8.61
CA GLU A 125 3.66 -10.17 -8.51
C GLU A 125 3.63 -9.64 -7.07
N ILE A 126 2.48 -9.74 -6.40
CA ILE A 126 2.33 -9.36 -4.99
C ILE A 126 3.24 -10.21 -4.10
N ALA A 127 3.31 -11.52 -4.37
CA ALA A 127 4.20 -12.42 -3.66
C ALA A 127 5.67 -12.00 -3.80
N GLU A 128 6.09 -11.63 -5.00
CA GLU A 128 7.44 -11.13 -5.27
C GLU A 128 7.72 -9.81 -4.55
N ILE A 129 6.80 -8.85 -4.63
CA ILE A 129 6.95 -7.52 -4.00
C ILE A 129 7.07 -7.65 -2.48
N THR A 130 6.22 -8.46 -1.87
CA THR A 130 6.12 -8.58 -0.41
C THR A 130 7.01 -9.67 0.17
N ASN A 131 7.72 -10.40 -0.67
CA ASN A 131 8.53 -11.57 -0.28
C ASN A 131 7.71 -12.59 0.52
N ARG A 132 6.49 -12.88 0.04
CA ARG A 132 5.58 -13.89 0.62
C ARG A 132 5.36 -15.02 -0.35
N ASN A 133 4.93 -16.16 0.17
CA ASN A 133 4.44 -17.27 -0.64
C ASN A 133 3.13 -16.86 -1.34
N GLU A 134 2.94 -17.27 -2.60
CA GLU A 134 1.74 -16.94 -3.37
C GLU A 134 0.45 -17.47 -2.73
N ASN A 135 0.49 -18.65 -2.13
CA ASN A 135 -0.65 -19.19 -1.41
C ASN A 135 -1.02 -18.35 -0.18
N SER A 136 -0.03 -17.83 0.53
CA SER A 136 -0.24 -16.89 1.64
C SER A 136 -0.88 -15.59 1.15
N VAL A 137 -0.44 -15.07 0.02
CA VAL A 137 -1.01 -13.87 -0.61
C VAL A 137 -2.48 -14.10 -0.96
N LYS A 138 -2.81 -15.21 -1.60
CA LYS A 138 -4.20 -15.57 -1.93
C LYS A 138 -5.06 -15.69 -0.67
N SER A 139 -4.55 -16.33 0.37
CA SER A 139 -5.25 -16.49 1.64
C SER A 139 -5.56 -15.12 2.29
N LEU A 140 -4.58 -14.22 2.33
CA LEU A 140 -4.76 -12.88 2.85
C LEU A 140 -5.80 -12.08 2.06
N PHE A 141 -5.74 -12.17 0.73
CA PHE A 141 -6.70 -11.49 -0.14
C PHE A 141 -8.13 -11.97 0.08
N TYR A 142 -8.36 -13.29 0.08
CA TYR A 142 -9.70 -13.85 0.24
C TYR A 142 -10.27 -13.63 1.65
N LYS A 143 -9.43 -13.64 2.68
CA LYS A 143 -9.85 -13.24 4.04
C LYS A 143 -10.29 -11.79 4.09
N ALA A 144 -9.51 -10.89 3.50
CA ALA A 144 -9.87 -9.47 3.39
C ALA A 144 -11.19 -9.31 2.64
N LYS A 145 -11.33 -9.95 1.49
CA LYS A 145 -12.55 -9.91 0.67
C LYS A 145 -13.78 -10.40 1.44
N GLN A 146 -13.63 -11.45 2.25
CA GLN A 146 -14.72 -11.97 3.08
C GLN A 146 -15.14 -10.96 4.15
N ILE A 147 -14.18 -10.33 4.82
CA ILE A 147 -14.46 -9.29 5.83
C ILE A 147 -15.21 -8.12 5.18
N LEU A 148 -14.75 -7.66 4.03
CA LEU A 148 -15.38 -6.57 3.27
C LEU A 148 -16.82 -6.94 2.87
N SER A 149 -17.03 -8.12 2.32
CA SER A 149 -18.35 -8.60 1.90
C SER A 149 -19.32 -8.68 3.06
N ASN A 150 -18.89 -9.19 4.21
CA ASN A 150 -19.72 -9.30 5.40
C ASN A 150 -20.13 -7.93 5.96
N GLN A 151 -19.25 -6.95 5.92
CA GLN A 151 -19.54 -5.62 6.43
C GLN A 151 -20.40 -4.78 5.48
N ILE A 152 -20.28 -4.98 4.18
CA ILE A 152 -21.14 -4.32 3.19
C ILE A 152 -22.58 -4.82 3.29
N VAL A 153 -22.80 -6.10 3.58
CA VAL A 153 -24.14 -6.70 3.72
C VAL A 153 -24.85 -6.20 4.98
N ILE A 154 -24.13 -5.83 6.04
CA ILE A 154 -24.68 -5.37 7.33
C ILE A 154 -25.07 -3.88 7.30
N THR A 155 -24.50 -3.12 6.37
CA THR A 155 -24.86 -1.71 6.17
C THR A 155 -25.86 -1.52 5.07
#